data_096739cec1404910ed0d0e2ea44d7b01
#
_entry.id   096739cec1404910ed0d0e2ea44d7b01
#
_cell.length_a   1.000
_cell.length_b   1.000
_cell.length_c   1.000
_cell.angle_alpha   90.00
_cell.angle_beta   90.00
_cell.angle_gamma   90.00
#
_symmetry.space_group_name_H-M   'P 1'
#
loop_
_entity.id
_entity.type
_entity.pdbx_description
1 polymer ?
#
loop_
_entity_poly.entity_id
_entity_poly.type
_entity_poly.pdbx_seq_one_letter_code
_entity_poly.pdbx_strand_id
1 'polypeptide(L)'
;NIFFGGGRRMIILGIESSCDETSIAVVKDGKEILSNNISSQIEIHKEYGGVVPEIASRQHIKNIATVLEESLEQAKITLDDVDYIAVTYAPGLIGALLVGISFAKGLSYAKNIPIIPVHHIKGHMYANFLEHDVELPCISLVVSGGHTNIIYIDKDHNFINIGETLDDAVGESCDKVARVLGLGYPGGPVIDKMYYKGDRNFLKITKPKVSRFDFSFSGIKTAIINFDNNMKMKNQEYKKEDLAASFLGTVVDILCDKTLDAAVEKNVKTIMLAGGVAA
;
A
#
# COMPACT_ATOMS: atom_id res chain seq x y z
N ASN A 1 -23.53 4.33 4.03
CA ASN A 1 -23.78 5.77 3.84
C ASN A 1 -24.14 6.38 5.19
N ILE A 2 -23.16 6.94 5.90
CA ILE A 2 -23.45 7.82 7.03
C ILE A 2 -23.47 9.24 6.47
N PHE A 3 -24.60 9.65 5.90
CA PHE A 3 -24.88 11.04 5.63
C PHE A 3 -25.33 11.67 6.94
N PHE A 4 -24.46 12.44 7.58
CA PHE A 4 -24.81 13.24 8.75
C PHE A 4 -25.47 14.54 8.27
N GLY A 5 -26.79 14.58 8.32
CA GLY A 5 -27.55 15.83 8.25
C GLY A 5 -27.44 16.56 9.57
N GLY A 6 -26.88 17.78 9.53
CA GLY A 6 -26.96 18.74 10.64
C GLY A 6 -25.64 19.08 11.31
N GLY A 7 -25.02 20.15 10.89
CA GLY A 7 -24.24 21.17 11.63
C GLY A 7 -23.19 20.83 12.70
N ARG A 8 -23.02 19.56 13.10
CA ARG A 8 -22.01 19.17 14.10
C ARG A 8 -20.73 18.74 13.37
N ARG A 9 -19.64 19.39 13.70
CA ARG A 9 -18.29 19.00 13.26
C ARG A 9 -17.97 17.61 13.79
N MET A 10 -17.49 16.72 12.93
CA MET A 10 -17.14 15.34 13.28
C MET A 10 -15.63 15.16 13.21
N ILE A 11 -15.02 14.74 14.30
CA ILE A 11 -13.58 14.45 14.42
C ILE A 11 -13.37 12.95 14.52
N ILE A 12 -12.57 12.41 13.62
CA ILE A 12 -12.20 10.99 13.58
C ILE A 12 -10.70 10.85 13.80
N LEU A 13 -10.32 10.00 14.77
CA LEU A 13 -8.95 9.57 15.00
C LEU A 13 -8.71 8.27 14.24
N GLY A 14 -7.85 8.29 13.22
CA GLY A 14 -7.46 7.10 12.45
C GLY A 14 -6.19 6.48 12.99
N ILE A 15 -6.16 5.15 13.19
CA ILE A 15 -5.01 4.39 13.67
C ILE A 15 -4.68 3.28 12.66
N GLU A 16 -3.46 3.30 12.14
CA GLU A 16 -2.92 2.31 11.19
C GLU A 16 -1.63 1.71 11.74
N SER A 17 -1.57 0.39 11.82
CA SER A 17 -0.40 -0.37 12.28
C SER A 17 -0.27 -1.72 11.58
N SER A 18 -0.76 -1.87 10.35
CA SER A 18 -0.89 -3.18 9.70
C SER A 18 0.43 -3.82 9.25
N CYS A 19 1.50 -3.05 9.08
CA CYS A 19 2.78 -3.54 8.58
C CYS A 19 3.98 -2.98 9.37
N ASP A 20 4.73 -2.07 8.80
CA ASP A 20 5.97 -1.52 9.36
C ASP A 20 5.93 0.00 9.59
N GLU A 21 4.75 0.58 9.56
CA GLU A 21 4.52 1.98 9.86
C GLU A 21 3.44 2.14 10.93
N THR A 22 3.75 2.88 11.99
CA THR A 22 2.75 3.32 12.97
C THR A 22 2.26 4.68 12.55
N SER A 23 0.99 4.77 12.13
CA SER A 23 0.42 6.03 11.68
C SER A 23 -0.84 6.38 12.47
N ILE A 24 -0.94 7.64 12.87
CA ILE A 24 -2.15 8.20 13.49
C ILE A 24 -2.47 9.53 12.80
N ALA A 25 -3.73 9.67 12.40
CA ALA A 25 -4.24 10.86 11.74
C ALA A 25 -5.51 11.36 12.44
N VAL A 26 -5.71 12.68 12.41
CA VAL A 26 -6.96 13.32 12.83
C VAL A 26 -7.60 13.92 11.59
N VAL A 27 -8.83 13.49 11.30
CA VAL A 27 -9.59 13.95 10.14
C VAL A 27 -10.91 14.56 10.60
N LYS A 28 -11.22 15.75 10.07
CA LYS A 28 -12.44 16.47 10.36
C LYS A 28 -13.39 16.40 9.16
N ASP A 29 -14.65 16.11 9.44
CA ASP A 29 -15.77 16.09 8.47
C ASP A 29 -15.49 15.21 7.23
N GLY A 30 -14.61 14.19 7.39
CA GLY A 30 -14.26 13.22 6.36
C GLY A 30 -13.38 13.76 5.22
N LYS A 31 -12.92 15.02 5.28
CA LYS A 31 -12.10 15.65 4.23
C LYS A 31 -10.89 16.43 4.76
N GLU A 32 -11.05 17.19 5.83
CA GLU A 32 -9.99 18.05 6.36
C GLU A 32 -9.01 17.25 7.23
N ILE A 33 -7.77 17.07 6.78
CA ILE A 33 -6.71 16.42 7.55
C ILE A 33 -6.12 17.45 8.52
N LEU A 34 -6.39 17.29 9.82
CA LEU A 34 -5.84 18.14 10.86
C LEU A 34 -4.42 17.74 11.27
N SER A 35 -4.13 16.44 11.25
CA SER A 35 -2.80 15.89 11.47
C SER A 35 -2.67 14.53 10.78
N ASN A 36 -1.43 14.16 10.43
CA ASN A 36 -1.06 12.84 9.93
C ASN A 36 0.40 12.56 10.30
N ASN A 37 0.61 11.82 11.38
CA ASN A 37 1.94 11.48 11.88
C ASN A 37 2.26 10.02 11.62
N ILE A 38 3.45 9.77 11.07
CA ILE A 38 3.92 8.45 10.66
C ILE A 38 5.27 8.17 11.30
N SER A 39 5.35 7.09 12.08
CA SER A 39 6.62 6.54 12.56
C SER A 39 6.98 5.32 11.74
N SER A 40 7.89 5.50 10.76
CA SER A 40 8.34 4.44 9.87
C SER A 40 9.45 3.60 10.50
N GLN A 41 9.43 2.31 10.22
CA GLN A 41 10.40 1.33 10.69
C GLN A 41 11.36 0.88 9.57
N ILE A 42 11.35 1.55 8.41
CA ILE A 42 12.16 1.19 7.23
C ILE A 42 13.63 1.02 7.59
N GLU A 43 14.21 1.95 8.36
CA GLU A 43 15.63 1.89 8.74
C GLU A 43 15.96 0.66 9.58
N ILE A 44 15.05 0.24 10.46
CA ILE A 44 15.22 -0.97 11.27
C ILE A 44 15.17 -2.23 10.37
N HIS A 45 14.20 -2.28 9.46
CA HIS A 45 13.99 -3.43 8.60
C HIS A 45 15.02 -3.56 7.48
N LYS A 46 15.73 -2.49 7.13
CA LYS A 46 16.87 -2.53 6.20
C LYS A 46 17.95 -3.53 6.63
N GLU A 47 18.25 -3.62 7.92
CA GLU A 47 19.26 -4.54 8.47
C GLU A 47 18.89 -6.01 8.20
N TYR A 48 17.60 -6.31 8.07
CA TYR A 48 17.08 -7.66 7.81
C TYR A 48 16.74 -7.91 6.32
N GLY A 49 16.85 -6.87 5.49
CA GLY A 49 16.50 -6.94 4.07
C GLY A 49 15.01 -7.15 3.79
N GLY A 50 14.14 -6.70 4.70
CA GLY A 50 12.70 -6.77 4.60
C GLY A 50 12.01 -6.79 5.97
N VAL A 51 10.68 -6.69 5.98
CA VAL A 51 9.90 -6.61 7.22
C VAL A 51 9.97 -7.91 8.02
N VAL A 52 10.29 -7.79 9.32
CA VAL A 52 10.28 -8.89 10.30
C VAL A 52 9.07 -8.69 11.22
N PRO A 53 8.03 -9.55 11.15
CA PRO A 53 6.75 -9.32 11.83
C PRO A 53 6.85 -9.09 13.35
N GLU A 54 7.73 -9.83 14.03
CA GLU A 54 7.93 -9.71 15.48
C GLU A 54 8.57 -8.36 15.84
N ILE A 55 9.55 -7.92 15.07
CA ILE A 55 10.21 -6.62 15.26
C ILE A 55 9.20 -5.49 15.01
N ALA A 56 8.41 -5.60 13.94
CA ALA A 56 7.37 -4.63 13.62
C ALA A 56 6.39 -4.47 14.77
N SER A 57 5.87 -5.58 15.31
CA SER A 57 4.92 -5.57 16.43
C SER A 57 5.49 -4.89 17.68
N ARG A 58 6.74 -5.21 18.04
CA ARG A 58 7.42 -4.59 19.19
C ARG A 58 7.65 -3.10 19.01
N GLN A 59 7.94 -2.67 17.79
CA GLN A 59 8.17 -1.26 17.50
C GLN A 59 6.87 -0.46 17.53
N HIS A 60 5.76 -1.02 17.05
CA HIS A 60 4.44 -0.41 17.21
C HIS A 60 4.10 -0.14 18.68
N ILE A 61 4.36 -1.11 19.59
CA ILE A 61 4.10 -0.93 21.02
C ILE A 61 4.88 0.25 21.59
N LYS A 62 6.12 0.46 21.13
CA LYS A 62 6.96 1.57 21.61
C LYS A 62 6.50 2.94 21.11
N ASN A 63 6.02 2.99 19.87
CA ASN A 63 5.80 4.26 19.19
C ASN A 63 4.35 4.77 19.27
N ILE A 64 3.36 3.87 19.39
CA ILE A 64 1.95 4.24 19.17
C ILE A 64 1.44 5.35 20.11
N ALA A 65 1.88 5.36 21.36
CA ALA A 65 1.48 6.40 22.32
C ALA A 65 2.08 7.77 21.95
N THR A 66 3.36 7.81 21.59
CA THR A 66 4.03 9.04 21.18
C THR A 66 3.42 9.60 19.89
N VAL A 67 3.15 8.74 18.90
CA VAL A 67 2.50 9.14 17.64
C VAL A 67 1.08 9.68 17.89
N LEU A 68 0.36 9.14 18.87
CA LEU A 68 -0.94 9.71 19.28
C LEU A 68 -0.79 11.11 19.87
N GLU A 69 0.14 11.30 20.82
CA GLU A 69 0.38 12.59 21.46
C GLU A 69 0.74 13.66 20.42
N GLU A 70 1.69 13.35 19.53
CA GLU A 70 2.08 14.23 18.43
C GLU A 70 0.92 14.59 17.50
N SER A 71 0.05 13.59 17.19
CA SER A 71 -1.10 13.80 16.30
C SER A 71 -2.16 14.70 16.93
N LEU A 72 -2.43 14.56 18.21
CA LEU A 72 -3.37 15.42 18.94
C LEU A 72 -2.82 16.83 19.09
N GLU A 73 -1.53 16.98 19.40
CA GLU A 73 -0.86 18.28 19.54
C GLU A 73 -0.89 19.04 18.20
N GLN A 74 -0.52 18.38 17.09
CA GLN A 74 -0.54 18.97 15.76
C GLN A 74 -1.96 19.39 15.33
N ALA A 75 -2.95 18.56 15.63
CA ALA A 75 -4.36 18.87 15.38
C ALA A 75 -4.93 19.93 16.33
N LYS A 76 -4.23 20.27 17.42
CA LYS A 76 -4.66 21.19 18.48
C LYS A 76 -5.98 20.77 19.13
N ILE A 77 -6.13 19.50 19.40
CA ILE A 77 -7.30 18.88 20.05
C ILE A 77 -6.88 17.95 21.18
N THR A 78 -7.84 17.50 21.95
CA THR A 78 -7.70 16.45 22.94
C THR A 78 -8.53 15.22 22.57
N LEU A 79 -8.37 14.11 23.28
CA LEU A 79 -9.23 12.93 23.08
C LEU A 79 -10.71 13.18 23.37
N ASP A 80 -11.03 14.22 24.15
CA ASP A 80 -12.41 14.60 24.47
C ASP A 80 -13.13 15.25 23.27
N ASP A 81 -12.37 15.68 22.26
CA ASP A 81 -12.91 16.28 21.02
C ASP A 81 -13.17 15.21 19.94
N VAL A 82 -12.73 13.94 20.16
CA VAL A 82 -12.81 12.86 19.18
C VAL A 82 -14.18 12.17 19.24
N ASP A 83 -14.89 12.13 18.11
CA ASP A 83 -16.20 11.49 18.00
C ASP A 83 -16.09 9.98 17.73
N TYR A 84 -15.10 9.53 16.93
CA TYR A 84 -14.88 8.14 16.55
C TYR A 84 -13.40 7.79 16.46
N ILE A 85 -13.06 6.53 16.77
CA ILE A 85 -11.74 5.94 16.51
C ILE A 85 -11.87 4.97 15.35
N ALA A 86 -11.25 5.28 14.22
CA ALA A 86 -11.11 4.37 13.08
C ALA A 86 -9.81 3.59 13.23
N VAL A 87 -9.85 2.25 13.19
CA VAL A 87 -8.65 1.42 13.33
C VAL A 87 -8.59 0.33 12.27
N THR A 88 -7.43 0.15 11.67
CA THR A 88 -7.22 -0.93 10.72
C THR A 88 -7.24 -2.28 11.41
N TYR A 89 -8.10 -3.21 10.92
CA TYR A 89 -8.27 -4.53 11.50
C TYR A 89 -7.77 -5.68 10.62
N ALA A 90 -7.70 -5.47 9.31
CA ALA A 90 -7.26 -6.45 8.30
C ALA A 90 -7.12 -5.79 6.91
N PRO A 91 -6.36 -6.42 5.98
CA PRO A 91 -5.30 -7.37 6.20
C PRO A 91 -4.04 -6.72 6.80
N GLY A 92 -3.08 -7.54 7.25
CA GLY A 92 -1.79 -7.08 7.76
C GLY A 92 -1.11 -8.13 8.65
N LEU A 93 0.02 -7.76 9.21
CA LEU A 93 0.77 -8.59 10.16
C LEU A 93 -0.02 -8.71 11.46
N ILE A 94 -0.35 -9.95 11.86
CA ILE A 94 -1.25 -10.21 13.00
C ILE A 94 -0.80 -9.48 14.28
N GLY A 95 0.48 -9.58 14.64
CA GLY A 95 1.00 -8.92 15.83
C GLY A 95 0.93 -7.40 15.77
N ALA A 96 1.21 -6.83 14.61
CA ALA A 96 1.14 -5.40 14.36
C ALA A 96 -0.31 -4.87 14.42
N LEU A 97 -1.25 -5.54 13.75
CA LEU A 97 -2.69 -5.24 13.83
C LEU A 97 -3.21 -5.29 15.28
N LEU A 98 -2.81 -6.32 16.05
CA LEU A 98 -3.23 -6.48 17.43
C LEU A 98 -2.79 -5.30 18.32
N VAL A 99 -1.65 -4.68 18.04
CA VAL A 99 -1.20 -3.48 18.79
C VAL A 99 -2.17 -2.32 18.55
N GLY A 100 -2.43 -1.96 17.31
CA GLY A 100 -3.35 -0.86 16.97
C GLY A 100 -4.77 -1.11 17.49
N ILE A 101 -5.30 -2.34 17.30
CA ILE A 101 -6.65 -2.71 17.77
C ILE A 101 -6.74 -2.64 19.29
N SER A 102 -5.73 -3.17 20.02
CA SER A 102 -5.74 -3.15 21.49
C SER A 102 -5.62 -1.73 22.02
N PHE A 103 -4.79 -0.91 21.40
CA PHE A 103 -4.64 0.50 21.74
C PHE A 103 -5.93 1.28 21.50
N ALA A 104 -6.57 1.11 20.33
CA ALA A 104 -7.86 1.72 20.01
C ALA A 104 -8.96 1.30 21.02
N LYS A 105 -9.01 0.01 21.41
CA LYS A 105 -9.94 -0.49 22.42
C LYS A 105 -9.69 0.14 23.80
N GLY A 106 -8.42 0.30 24.19
CA GLY A 106 -8.06 0.98 25.45
C GLY A 106 -8.55 2.42 25.49
N LEU A 107 -8.31 3.19 24.42
CA LEU A 107 -8.80 4.57 24.28
C LEU A 107 -10.34 4.63 24.30
N SER A 108 -10.98 3.77 23.51
CA SER A 108 -12.44 3.67 23.43
C SER A 108 -13.06 3.39 24.81
N TYR A 109 -12.51 2.44 25.54
CA TYR A 109 -13.00 2.11 26.90
C TYR A 109 -12.80 3.28 27.87
N ALA A 110 -11.63 3.90 27.85
CA ALA A 110 -11.30 4.99 28.77
C ALA A 110 -12.12 6.27 28.54
N LYS A 111 -12.45 6.57 27.27
CA LYS A 111 -13.11 7.81 26.86
C LYS A 111 -14.54 7.60 26.36
N ASN A 112 -15.04 6.37 26.34
CA ASN A 112 -16.35 6.01 25.77
C ASN A 112 -16.54 6.47 24.32
N ILE A 113 -15.47 6.37 23.50
CA ILE A 113 -15.48 6.74 22.07
C ILE A 113 -15.74 5.48 21.24
N PRO A 114 -16.74 5.46 20.33
CA PRO A 114 -17.02 4.30 19.50
C PRO A 114 -15.91 4.00 18.49
N ILE A 115 -15.69 2.70 18.21
CA ILE A 115 -14.68 2.21 17.25
C ILE A 115 -15.33 1.87 15.92
N ILE A 116 -14.64 2.25 14.83
CA ILE A 116 -14.98 1.87 13.45
C ILE A 116 -13.84 0.98 12.93
N PRO A 117 -14.10 -0.32 12.62
CA PRO A 117 -13.09 -1.16 12.00
C PRO A 117 -12.91 -0.79 10.53
N VAL A 118 -11.67 -0.58 10.09
CA VAL A 118 -11.32 -0.20 8.72
C VAL A 118 -10.50 -1.29 8.06
N HIS A 119 -10.87 -1.67 6.85
CA HIS A 119 -10.08 -2.59 6.04
C HIS A 119 -8.92 -1.82 5.38
N HIS A 120 -7.68 -2.28 5.55
CA HIS A 120 -6.45 -1.61 5.08
C HIS A 120 -6.53 -1.18 3.61
N ILE A 121 -6.93 -2.11 2.72
CA ILE A 121 -7.03 -1.82 1.28
C ILE A 121 -8.10 -0.76 0.99
N LYS A 122 -9.21 -0.75 1.73
CA LYS A 122 -10.21 0.32 1.61
C LYS A 122 -9.64 1.66 2.06
N GLY A 123 -8.82 1.68 3.10
CA GLY A 123 -8.10 2.88 3.54
C GLY A 123 -7.25 3.49 2.42
N HIS A 124 -6.46 2.69 1.72
CA HIS A 124 -5.70 3.14 0.55
C HIS A 124 -6.58 3.74 -0.54
N MET A 125 -7.70 3.11 -0.86
CA MET A 125 -8.61 3.63 -1.89
C MET A 125 -9.30 4.92 -1.46
N TYR A 126 -9.76 4.99 -0.20
CA TYR A 126 -10.44 6.18 0.32
C TYR A 126 -9.54 7.42 0.41
N ALA A 127 -8.21 7.27 0.43
CA ALA A 127 -7.29 8.41 0.34
C ALA A 127 -7.53 9.28 -0.89
N ASN A 128 -7.91 8.68 -2.02
CA ASN A 128 -8.26 9.44 -3.23
C ASN A 128 -9.50 10.34 -3.04
N PHE A 129 -10.46 9.93 -2.22
CA PHE A 129 -11.67 10.72 -1.96
C PHE A 129 -11.42 11.94 -1.04
N LEU A 130 -10.26 12.00 -0.37
CA LEU A 130 -9.87 13.17 0.42
C LEU A 130 -9.54 14.37 -0.48
N GLU A 131 -8.87 14.12 -1.60
CA GLU A 131 -8.36 15.16 -2.49
C GLU A 131 -9.19 15.33 -3.78
N HIS A 132 -9.90 14.28 -4.21
CA HIS A 132 -10.61 14.26 -5.48
C HIS A 132 -12.08 13.94 -5.32
N ASP A 133 -12.91 14.54 -6.16
CA ASP A 133 -14.31 14.13 -6.33
C ASP A 133 -14.35 12.96 -7.32
N VAL A 134 -14.26 11.72 -6.79
CA VAL A 134 -14.20 10.50 -7.61
C VAL A 134 -15.57 10.15 -8.16
N GLU A 135 -15.70 10.10 -9.49
CA GLU A 135 -16.93 9.68 -10.16
C GLU A 135 -17.08 8.15 -10.11
N LEU A 136 -18.21 7.68 -9.56
CA LEU A 136 -18.55 6.26 -9.47
C LEU A 136 -19.58 5.88 -10.56
N PRO A 137 -19.52 4.64 -11.08
CA PRO A 137 -18.62 3.55 -10.70
C PRO A 137 -17.22 3.76 -11.24
N CYS A 138 -16.21 3.15 -10.59
CA CYS A 138 -14.83 3.26 -11.02
C CYS A 138 -14.04 1.95 -10.84
N ILE A 139 -12.87 1.86 -11.47
CA ILE A 139 -11.88 0.83 -11.19
C ILE A 139 -10.79 1.44 -10.30
N SER A 140 -10.38 0.73 -9.26
CA SER A 140 -9.21 1.05 -8.46
C SER A 140 -8.13 0.00 -8.65
N LEU A 141 -6.94 0.41 -9.11
CA LEU A 141 -5.73 -0.40 -9.08
C LEU A 141 -5.00 -0.10 -7.77
N VAL A 142 -4.91 -1.09 -6.90
CA VAL A 142 -4.16 -0.99 -5.64
C VAL A 142 -2.83 -1.71 -5.79
N VAL A 143 -1.71 -0.99 -5.64
CA VAL A 143 -0.36 -1.55 -5.73
C VAL A 143 0.44 -1.13 -4.51
N SER A 144 0.73 -2.08 -3.63
CA SER A 144 1.50 -1.86 -2.40
C SER A 144 2.62 -2.89 -2.24
N GLY A 145 3.33 -2.83 -1.11
CA GLY A 145 4.35 -3.82 -0.77
C GLY A 145 3.82 -5.24 -0.75
N GLY A 146 2.62 -5.45 -0.19
CA GLY A 146 2.02 -6.77 -0.01
C GLY A 146 0.78 -7.06 -0.85
N HIS A 147 0.26 -6.08 -1.60
CA HIS A 147 -1.01 -6.25 -2.32
C HIS A 147 -0.93 -5.71 -3.75
N THR A 148 -1.55 -6.43 -4.67
CA THR A 148 -1.78 -5.99 -6.05
C THR A 148 -3.16 -6.47 -6.47
N ASN A 149 -4.12 -5.53 -6.53
CA ASN A 149 -5.54 -5.85 -6.73
C ASN A 149 -6.17 -4.88 -7.74
N ILE A 150 -7.13 -5.40 -8.53
CA ILE A 150 -8.08 -4.59 -9.29
C ILE A 150 -9.43 -4.69 -8.59
N ILE A 151 -9.96 -3.54 -8.17
CA ILE A 151 -11.21 -3.46 -7.43
C ILE A 151 -12.19 -2.61 -8.22
N TYR A 152 -13.37 -3.15 -8.47
CA TYR A 152 -14.51 -2.41 -9.00
C TYR A 152 -15.29 -1.79 -7.84
N ILE A 153 -15.52 -0.49 -7.89
CA ILE A 153 -16.35 0.23 -6.91
C ILE A 153 -17.62 0.64 -7.64
N ASP A 154 -18.75 0.13 -7.21
CA ASP A 154 -20.03 0.44 -7.81
C ASP A 154 -20.61 1.79 -7.30
N LYS A 155 -21.79 2.17 -7.82
CA LYS A 155 -22.47 3.43 -7.47
C LYS A 155 -22.91 3.49 -6.00
N ASP A 156 -23.06 2.32 -5.36
CA ASP A 156 -23.48 2.19 -3.97
C ASP A 156 -22.29 2.05 -3.02
N HIS A 157 -21.07 2.33 -3.49
CA HIS A 157 -19.80 2.17 -2.75
C HIS A 157 -19.53 0.72 -2.30
N ASN A 158 -20.01 -0.29 -3.02
CA ASN A 158 -19.58 -1.67 -2.80
C ASN A 158 -18.24 -1.91 -3.49
N PHE A 159 -17.33 -2.54 -2.77
CA PHE A 159 -15.98 -2.86 -3.23
C PHE A 159 -15.94 -4.33 -3.64
N ILE A 160 -15.74 -4.58 -4.92
CA ILE A 160 -15.72 -5.93 -5.52
C ILE A 160 -14.32 -6.18 -6.04
N ASN A 161 -13.58 -7.11 -5.42
CA ASN A 161 -12.29 -7.55 -5.93
C ASN A 161 -12.53 -8.37 -7.20
N ILE A 162 -12.03 -7.91 -8.34
CA ILE A 162 -12.20 -8.55 -9.65
C ILE A 162 -10.92 -9.16 -10.20
N GLY A 163 -9.76 -8.85 -9.58
CA GLY A 163 -8.47 -9.41 -9.90
C GLY A 163 -7.44 -9.16 -8.81
N GLU A 164 -6.56 -10.12 -8.59
CA GLU A 164 -5.51 -10.05 -7.59
C GLU A 164 -4.25 -10.77 -8.02
N THR A 165 -3.14 -10.53 -7.33
CA THR A 165 -1.94 -11.32 -7.59
C THR A 165 -2.09 -12.73 -7.02
N LEU A 166 -1.70 -13.72 -7.82
CA LEU A 166 -1.72 -15.15 -7.43
C LEU A 166 -0.42 -15.58 -6.73
N ASP A 167 0.57 -14.69 -6.67
CA ASP A 167 1.88 -14.96 -6.08
C ASP A 167 2.45 -13.68 -5.43
N ASP A 168 3.65 -13.25 -5.78
CA ASP A 168 4.26 -12.05 -5.21
C ASP A 168 3.44 -10.78 -5.58
N ALA A 169 3.29 -9.84 -4.64
CA ALA A 169 2.86 -8.49 -4.96
C ALA A 169 3.95 -7.74 -5.74
N VAL A 170 3.58 -6.64 -6.41
CA VAL A 170 4.57 -5.84 -7.17
C VAL A 170 5.69 -5.33 -6.30
N GLY A 171 5.38 -4.74 -5.13
CA GLY A 171 6.41 -4.23 -4.22
C GLY A 171 7.33 -5.34 -3.72
N GLU A 172 6.78 -6.49 -3.32
CA GLU A 172 7.57 -7.67 -2.94
C GLU A 172 8.46 -8.16 -4.07
N SER A 173 7.97 -8.15 -5.32
CA SER A 173 8.77 -8.50 -6.50
C SER A 173 9.90 -7.52 -6.72
N CYS A 174 9.66 -6.22 -6.54
CA CYS A 174 10.70 -5.18 -6.60
C CYS A 174 11.79 -5.41 -5.55
N ASP A 175 11.41 -5.70 -4.31
CA ASP A 175 12.37 -5.97 -3.22
C ASP A 175 13.22 -7.21 -3.52
N LYS A 176 12.60 -8.27 -4.02
CA LYS A 176 13.30 -9.51 -4.40
C LYS A 176 14.27 -9.29 -5.57
N VAL A 177 13.87 -8.55 -6.60
CA VAL A 177 14.73 -8.19 -7.73
C VAL A 177 15.88 -7.28 -7.27
N ALA A 178 15.59 -6.25 -6.48
CA ALA A 178 16.61 -5.36 -5.94
C ALA A 178 17.67 -6.12 -5.12
N ARG A 179 17.23 -7.08 -4.30
CA ARG A 179 18.14 -7.94 -3.52
C ARG A 179 19.08 -8.75 -4.42
N VAL A 180 18.57 -9.36 -5.49
CA VAL A 180 19.36 -10.14 -6.46
C VAL A 180 20.40 -9.26 -7.17
N LEU A 181 20.02 -8.05 -7.53
CA LEU A 181 20.90 -7.08 -8.17
C LEU A 181 21.86 -6.37 -7.20
N GLY A 182 21.73 -6.64 -5.87
CA GLY A 182 22.54 -6.00 -4.85
C GLY A 182 22.29 -4.50 -4.69
N LEU A 183 21.02 -4.08 -4.81
CA LEU A 183 20.59 -2.66 -4.79
C LEU A 183 20.09 -2.18 -3.42
N GLY A 184 19.94 -3.11 -2.46
CA GLY A 184 19.45 -2.80 -1.11
C GLY A 184 17.93 -2.86 -0.95
N TYR A 185 17.44 -2.30 0.16
CA TYR A 185 16.04 -2.27 0.57
C TYR A 185 15.66 -0.84 1.04
N PRO A 186 14.43 -0.35 0.76
CA PRO A 186 13.38 -0.92 -0.08
C PRO A 186 13.75 -0.89 -1.57
N GLY A 187 13.35 -1.95 -2.30
CA GLY A 187 13.73 -2.15 -3.70
C GLY A 187 12.97 -1.26 -4.67
N GLY A 188 11.69 -0.99 -4.41
CA GLY A 188 10.82 -0.22 -5.30
C GLY A 188 11.42 1.12 -5.71
N PRO A 189 11.74 2.03 -4.78
CA PRO A 189 12.30 3.35 -5.09
C PRO A 189 13.65 3.32 -5.82
N VAL A 190 14.45 2.26 -5.60
CA VAL A 190 15.74 2.11 -6.28
C VAL A 190 15.55 1.66 -7.71
N ILE A 191 14.70 0.65 -7.93
CA ILE A 191 14.35 0.15 -9.27
C ILE A 191 13.70 1.25 -10.10
N ASP A 192 12.81 2.05 -9.52
CA ASP A 192 12.18 3.18 -10.19
C ASP A 192 13.24 4.20 -10.68
N LYS A 193 14.18 4.61 -9.83
CA LYS A 193 15.27 5.51 -10.24
C LYS A 193 16.16 4.93 -11.34
N MET A 194 16.35 3.61 -11.38
CA MET A 194 17.12 2.92 -12.39
C MET A 194 16.36 2.81 -13.71
N TYR A 195 15.03 2.71 -13.67
CA TYR A 195 14.18 2.64 -14.87
C TYR A 195 14.45 3.77 -15.85
N TYR A 196 14.58 4.99 -15.36
CA TYR A 196 14.85 6.17 -16.21
C TYR A 196 16.26 6.25 -16.78
N LYS A 197 17.18 5.36 -16.34
CA LYS A 197 18.59 5.32 -16.78
C LYS A 197 18.89 4.11 -17.65
N GLY A 198 17.96 3.15 -17.73
CA GLY A 198 18.13 1.90 -18.44
C GLY A 198 17.27 1.77 -19.69
N ASP A 199 17.58 0.76 -20.50
CA ASP A 199 16.78 0.37 -21.65
C ASP A 199 15.73 -0.67 -21.24
N ARG A 200 14.45 -0.29 -21.28
CA ARG A 200 13.33 -1.20 -20.96
C ARG A 200 13.19 -2.38 -21.93
N ASN A 201 13.81 -2.31 -23.11
CA ASN A 201 13.76 -3.35 -24.13
C ASN A 201 15.00 -4.27 -24.11
N PHE A 202 15.92 -4.08 -23.16
CA PHE A 202 17.16 -4.86 -23.05
C PHE A 202 16.90 -6.36 -22.90
N LEU A 203 15.94 -6.74 -22.02
CA LEU A 203 15.52 -8.12 -21.85
C LEU A 203 14.04 -8.26 -22.17
N LYS A 204 13.71 -9.08 -23.16
CA LYS A 204 12.31 -9.43 -23.45
C LYS A 204 11.81 -10.45 -22.44
N ILE A 205 10.93 -10.03 -21.54
CA ILE A 205 10.33 -10.87 -20.52
C ILE A 205 8.93 -11.32 -20.98
N THR A 206 8.67 -12.61 -20.91
CA THR A 206 7.34 -13.16 -21.29
C THR A 206 6.33 -12.80 -20.20
N LYS A 207 5.22 -12.14 -20.59
CA LYS A 207 4.10 -11.87 -19.68
C LYS A 207 3.43 -13.18 -19.26
N PRO A 208 3.14 -13.37 -17.96
CA PRO A 208 2.48 -14.60 -17.47
C PRO A 208 1.07 -14.76 -18.06
N LYS A 209 0.68 -16.01 -18.29
CA LYS A 209 -0.69 -16.34 -18.70
C LYS A 209 -1.48 -16.74 -17.45
N VAL A 210 -2.26 -15.82 -16.94
CA VAL A 210 -3.18 -15.99 -15.79
C VAL A 210 -4.58 -15.55 -16.19
N SER A 211 -5.58 -15.74 -15.34
CA SER A 211 -6.95 -15.30 -15.60
C SER A 211 -7.00 -13.81 -15.94
N ARG A 212 -8.12 -13.39 -16.54
CA ARG A 212 -8.21 -12.11 -17.25
C ARG A 212 -7.71 -10.90 -16.44
N PHE A 213 -8.09 -10.81 -15.17
CA PHE A 213 -7.73 -9.66 -14.32
C PHE A 213 -6.72 -9.99 -13.22
N ASP A 214 -6.40 -11.29 -13.03
CA ASP A 214 -5.39 -11.68 -12.04
C ASP A 214 -3.98 -11.40 -12.53
N PHE A 215 -3.07 -11.24 -11.57
CA PHE A 215 -1.66 -10.97 -11.82
C PHE A 215 -0.78 -12.15 -11.38
N SER A 216 0.41 -12.20 -11.92
CA SER A 216 1.50 -13.06 -11.45
C SER A 216 2.82 -12.38 -11.78
N PHE A 217 3.72 -12.27 -10.80
CA PHE A 217 5.01 -11.61 -10.95
C PHE A 217 6.19 -12.54 -10.68
N SER A 218 5.96 -13.72 -10.11
CA SER A 218 7.01 -14.69 -9.78
C SER A 218 7.81 -15.16 -11.00
N GLY A 219 7.13 -15.34 -12.13
CA GLY A 219 7.79 -15.69 -13.40
C GLY A 219 8.69 -14.58 -13.95
N ILE A 220 8.27 -13.33 -13.81
CA ILE A 220 9.03 -12.14 -14.23
C ILE A 220 10.31 -12.04 -13.38
N LYS A 221 10.16 -12.12 -12.06
CA LYS A 221 11.29 -12.15 -11.11
C LYS A 221 12.27 -13.28 -11.46
N THR A 222 11.77 -14.47 -11.73
CA THR A 222 12.60 -15.64 -12.07
C THR A 222 13.37 -15.41 -13.37
N ALA A 223 12.78 -14.76 -14.37
CA ALA A 223 13.48 -14.41 -15.62
C ALA A 223 14.67 -13.48 -15.34
N ILE A 224 14.51 -12.48 -14.48
CA ILE A 224 15.59 -11.59 -14.05
C ILE A 224 16.71 -12.35 -13.34
N ILE A 225 16.36 -13.19 -12.37
CA ILE A 225 17.33 -13.99 -11.61
C ILE A 225 18.14 -14.92 -12.54
N ASN A 226 17.44 -15.58 -13.45
CA ASN A 226 18.09 -16.49 -14.40
C ASN A 226 19.02 -15.75 -15.36
N PHE A 227 18.64 -14.56 -15.83
CA PHE A 227 19.48 -13.73 -16.66
C PHE A 227 20.77 -13.31 -15.90
N ASP A 228 20.64 -12.75 -14.71
CA ASP A 228 21.77 -12.33 -13.88
C ASP A 228 22.73 -13.49 -13.59
N ASN A 229 22.21 -14.66 -13.19
CA ASN A 229 23.02 -15.85 -12.96
C ASN A 229 23.76 -16.32 -14.23
N ASN A 230 23.10 -16.26 -15.37
CA ASN A 230 23.68 -16.66 -16.66
C ASN A 230 24.84 -15.75 -17.07
N MET A 231 24.68 -14.43 -16.87
CA MET A 231 25.75 -13.45 -17.13
C MET A 231 26.94 -13.66 -16.19
N LYS A 232 26.69 -13.91 -14.90
CA LYS A 232 27.72 -14.23 -13.91
C LYS A 232 28.50 -15.49 -14.27
N MET A 233 27.81 -16.57 -14.68
CA MET A 233 28.46 -17.83 -15.09
C MET A 233 29.30 -17.66 -16.35
N LYS A 234 28.92 -16.76 -17.25
CA LYS A 234 29.69 -16.45 -18.49
C LYS A 234 30.78 -15.41 -18.28
N ASN A 235 30.94 -14.86 -17.07
CA ASN A 235 31.80 -13.70 -16.77
C ASN A 235 31.55 -12.51 -17.74
N GLN A 236 30.25 -12.28 -18.04
CA GLN A 236 29.82 -11.17 -18.88
C GLN A 236 29.20 -10.08 -18.02
N GLU A 237 29.57 -8.84 -18.31
CA GLU A 237 29.02 -7.67 -17.65
C GLU A 237 27.77 -7.17 -18.38
N TYR A 238 26.84 -6.57 -17.63
CA TYR A 238 25.68 -5.86 -18.16
C TYR A 238 25.36 -4.68 -17.24
N LYS A 239 24.59 -3.73 -17.75
CA LYS A 239 24.11 -2.61 -16.93
C LYS A 239 22.91 -3.06 -16.11
N LYS A 240 23.02 -2.95 -14.79
CA LYS A 240 21.90 -3.30 -13.88
C LYS A 240 20.66 -2.44 -14.13
N GLU A 241 20.85 -1.19 -14.56
CA GLU A 241 19.81 -0.27 -14.95
C GLU A 241 18.95 -0.81 -16.10
N ASP A 242 19.57 -1.45 -17.11
CA ASP A 242 18.84 -2.00 -18.25
C ASP A 242 17.96 -3.18 -17.80
N LEU A 243 18.47 -4.02 -16.90
CA LEU A 243 17.72 -5.14 -16.37
C LEU A 243 16.59 -4.70 -15.45
N ALA A 244 16.82 -3.70 -14.59
CA ALA A 244 15.81 -3.08 -13.74
C ALA A 244 14.72 -2.40 -14.60
N ALA A 245 15.12 -1.71 -15.66
CA ALA A 245 14.19 -1.06 -16.60
C ALA A 245 13.31 -2.08 -17.36
N SER A 246 13.90 -3.18 -17.82
CA SER A 246 13.14 -4.27 -18.46
C SER A 246 12.13 -4.92 -17.51
N PHE A 247 12.52 -5.12 -16.24
CA PHE A 247 11.63 -5.65 -15.20
C PHE A 247 10.46 -4.70 -14.95
N LEU A 248 10.74 -3.46 -14.54
CA LEU A 248 9.69 -2.51 -14.17
C LEU A 248 8.79 -2.18 -15.36
N GLY A 249 9.36 -2.00 -16.55
CA GLY A 249 8.59 -1.78 -17.77
C GLY A 249 7.59 -2.90 -18.06
N THR A 250 8.00 -4.17 -17.89
CA THR A 250 7.11 -5.32 -18.06
C THR A 250 6.01 -5.36 -17.00
N VAL A 251 6.34 -5.05 -15.74
CA VAL A 251 5.36 -4.98 -14.64
C VAL A 251 4.33 -3.90 -14.92
N VAL A 252 4.76 -2.69 -15.27
CA VAL A 252 3.87 -1.57 -15.58
C VAL A 252 2.95 -1.88 -16.77
N ASP A 253 3.47 -2.48 -17.83
CA ASP A 253 2.65 -2.88 -18.98
C ASP A 253 1.55 -3.87 -18.58
N ILE A 254 1.85 -4.85 -17.71
CA ILE A 254 0.86 -5.81 -17.23
C ILE A 254 -0.22 -5.13 -16.38
N LEU A 255 0.19 -4.23 -15.48
CA LEU A 255 -0.73 -3.48 -14.63
C LEU A 255 -1.67 -2.61 -15.48
N CYS A 256 -1.11 -1.86 -16.43
CA CYS A 256 -1.87 -0.99 -17.32
C CYS A 256 -2.84 -1.79 -18.20
N ASP A 257 -2.36 -2.82 -18.91
CA ASP A 257 -3.19 -3.63 -19.81
C ASP A 257 -4.42 -4.18 -19.08
N LYS A 258 -4.21 -4.82 -17.92
CA LYS A 258 -5.30 -5.46 -17.15
C LYS A 258 -6.26 -4.45 -16.52
N THR A 259 -5.74 -3.31 -16.06
CA THR A 259 -6.58 -2.25 -15.48
C THR A 259 -7.46 -1.59 -16.54
N LEU A 260 -6.92 -1.34 -17.73
CA LEU A 260 -7.67 -0.80 -18.87
C LEU A 260 -8.73 -1.81 -19.36
N ASP A 261 -8.35 -3.10 -19.46
CA ASP A 261 -9.30 -4.16 -19.81
C ASP A 261 -10.46 -4.23 -18.82
N ALA A 262 -10.17 -4.10 -17.52
CA ALA A 262 -11.19 -4.07 -16.48
C ALA A 262 -12.12 -2.85 -16.60
N ALA A 263 -11.55 -1.66 -16.87
CA ALA A 263 -12.31 -0.44 -17.06
C ALA A 263 -13.24 -0.52 -18.27
N VAL A 264 -12.76 -1.09 -19.39
CA VAL A 264 -13.56 -1.32 -20.59
C VAL A 264 -14.67 -2.32 -20.32
N GLU A 265 -14.38 -3.48 -19.68
CA GLU A 265 -15.39 -4.50 -19.39
C GLU A 265 -16.49 -3.99 -18.45
N LYS A 266 -16.10 -3.23 -17.42
CA LYS A 266 -17.06 -2.64 -16.47
C LYS A 266 -17.71 -1.37 -16.97
N ASN A 267 -17.33 -0.91 -18.18
CA ASN A 267 -17.85 0.32 -18.78
C ASN A 267 -17.77 1.53 -17.83
N VAL A 268 -16.62 1.71 -17.19
CA VAL A 268 -16.34 2.85 -16.30
C VAL A 268 -15.43 3.87 -16.97
N LYS A 269 -15.52 5.12 -16.54
CA LYS A 269 -14.72 6.23 -17.09
C LYS A 269 -13.60 6.65 -16.14
N THR A 270 -13.68 6.24 -14.89
CA THR A 270 -12.74 6.64 -13.83
C THR A 270 -11.87 5.46 -13.42
N ILE A 271 -10.57 5.69 -13.37
CA ILE A 271 -9.57 4.78 -12.81
C ILE A 271 -8.87 5.51 -11.66
N MET A 272 -8.79 4.85 -10.51
CA MET A 272 -8.00 5.31 -9.36
C MET A 272 -6.75 4.46 -9.20
N LEU A 273 -5.66 5.10 -8.80
CA LEU A 273 -4.44 4.43 -8.35
C LEU A 273 -4.31 4.60 -6.84
N ALA A 274 -3.94 3.54 -6.13
CA ALA A 274 -3.76 3.54 -4.69
C ALA A 274 -2.64 2.60 -4.25
N GLY A 275 -2.08 2.85 -3.07
CA GLY A 275 -0.98 2.09 -2.49
C GLY A 275 0.40 2.67 -2.80
N GLY A 276 1.36 2.46 -1.87
CA GLY A 276 2.67 3.11 -1.89
C GLY A 276 3.60 2.75 -3.05
N VAL A 277 3.27 1.74 -3.86
CA VAL A 277 4.03 1.38 -5.07
C VAL A 277 3.46 2.07 -6.32
N ALA A 278 2.25 2.62 -6.23
CA ALA A 278 1.62 3.38 -7.31
C ALA A 278 2.02 4.87 -7.32
N ALA A 279 2.74 5.32 -6.29
CA ALA A 279 3.18 6.72 -6.10
C ALA A 279 4.43 7.06 -6.91
#